data_019ea2e51a8549c63dc2ccc4b75af6cc
#
_entry.id   019ea2e51a8549c63dc2ccc4b75af6cc
#
_cell.length_a   1.000
_cell.length_b   1.000
_cell.length_c   1.000
_cell.angle_alpha   90.00
_cell.angle_beta   90.00
_cell.angle_gamma   90.00
#
_symmetry.space_group_name_H-M   'P 1'
#
loop_
_entity.id
_entity.type
_entity.pdbx_description
1 polymer ?
#
loop_
_entity_poly.entity_id
_entity_poly.type
_entity_poly.pdbx_seq_one_letter_code
_entity_poly.pdbx_strand_id
1 'polypeptide(L)'
;MKFLHTADWHLGAKTNGRDRLVEQKRTLDEIESIANHENIDCVIIAGDVFNTATPSAETEELFFETIQKLSNGGDRFVFVLAGNHDDPTRLSAGLPLASKHNIALASTLSKLNESAFNKNGIIRVVETGKGHIKIQKNQEIATIAYLPYPSESRITEKVDPNLSYAEKIQEWANISASAFNEDTFNIFVSHLFMVGSKTNDGIIKVGDIMAVPVNMLPKADYTALGHIHSAQEVGKNVFYSGAITKLNIKNTDLSVNIIESENGKLVDIKKVALKNPAKYQKLSVHSIDEASDLLLNYDNLDIIELEFVQAEPLSASSIKALKKDFPCISNISLVRTNLTSGEETRTSRISTNDVELFKDFYKTVRGTEPSEDLVKMFLECKGDENETN
;
A
#
# COMPACT_ATOMS: atom_id res chain seq x y z
N MET A 1 -12.93 -7.73 22.09
CA MET A 1 -12.53 -8.28 20.77
C MET A 1 -11.14 -7.80 20.40
N LYS A 2 -10.38 -8.58 19.59
CA LYS A 2 -9.06 -8.17 19.08
C LYS A 2 -9.07 -8.05 17.57
N PHE A 3 -8.51 -6.96 17.07
CA PHE A 3 -8.43 -6.65 15.64
C PHE A 3 -6.98 -6.52 15.22
N LEU A 4 -6.66 -6.96 13.99
CA LEU A 4 -5.39 -6.71 13.35
C LEU A 4 -5.64 -5.80 12.15
N HIS A 5 -4.96 -4.66 12.09
CA HIS A 5 -5.01 -3.73 10.97
C HIS A 5 -3.72 -3.78 10.16
N THR A 6 -3.85 -4.05 8.89
CA THR A 6 -2.80 -4.05 7.86
C THR A 6 -3.33 -3.38 6.60
N ALA A 7 -2.45 -2.90 5.70
CA ALA A 7 -2.79 -2.24 4.44
C ALA A 7 -1.63 -2.34 3.45
N ASP A 8 -1.84 -1.84 2.25
CA ASP A 8 -0.79 -1.56 1.26
C ASP A 8 0.10 -2.78 1.00
N TRP A 9 -0.53 -3.93 0.71
CA TRP A 9 0.16 -5.19 0.44
C TRP A 9 0.89 -5.14 -0.89
N HIS A 10 0.34 -4.45 -1.88
CA HIS A 10 0.88 -4.30 -3.24
C HIS A 10 1.38 -5.64 -3.82
N LEU A 11 0.57 -6.69 -3.71
CA LEU A 11 0.93 -8.01 -4.21
C LEU A 11 1.24 -7.97 -5.70
N GLY A 12 2.34 -8.62 -6.09
CA GLY A 12 2.87 -8.58 -7.45
C GLY A 12 3.72 -7.35 -7.77
N ALA A 13 4.07 -6.52 -6.77
CA ALA A 13 5.02 -5.43 -6.94
C ALA A 13 6.38 -5.96 -7.43
N LYS A 14 7.05 -5.15 -8.27
CA LYS A 14 8.42 -5.43 -8.75
C LYS A 14 9.33 -4.28 -8.37
N THR A 15 10.58 -4.59 -8.04
CA THR A 15 11.62 -3.60 -7.81
C THR A 15 12.74 -3.78 -8.83
N ASN A 16 12.99 -2.76 -9.66
CA ASN A 16 13.97 -2.85 -10.75
C ASN A 16 13.78 -4.09 -11.65
N GLY A 17 12.51 -4.44 -11.95
CA GLY A 17 12.12 -5.60 -12.74
C GLY A 17 12.16 -6.95 -12.01
N ARG A 18 12.63 -6.99 -10.77
CA ARG A 18 12.66 -8.20 -9.93
C ARG A 18 11.30 -8.43 -9.29
N ASP A 19 10.79 -9.65 -9.44
CA ASP A 19 9.57 -10.10 -8.79
C ASP A 19 9.76 -10.23 -7.27
N ARG A 20 8.75 -9.87 -6.49
CA ARG A 20 8.80 -9.88 -5.02
C ARG A 20 7.77 -10.82 -4.38
N LEU A 21 7.07 -11.62 -5.18
CA LEU A 21 5.95 -12.42 -4.69
C LEU A 21 6.36 -13.41 -3.58
N VAL A 22 7.59 -14.01 -3.70
CA VAL A 22 8.12 -14.93 -2.67
C VAL A 22 8.38 -14.20 -1.34
N GLU A 23 8.94 -12.99 -1.40
CA GLU A 23 9.13 -12.14 -0.22
C GLU A 23 7.79 -11.75 0.40
N GLN A 24 6.84 -11.33 -0.44
CA GLN A 24 5.50 -10.94 0.00
C GLN A 24 4.80 -12.11 0.68
N LYS A 25 4.88 -13.32 0.11
CA LYS A 25 4.34 -14.52 0.74
C LYS A 25 4.93 -14.76 2.13
N ARG A 26 6.27 -14.65 2.29
CA ARG A 26 6.94 -14.80 3.59
C ARG A 26 6.42 -13.81 4.64
N THR A 27 6.19 -12.57 4.23
CA THR A 27 5.63 -11.53 5.13
C THR A 27 4.16 -11.80 5.48
N LEU A 28 3.37 -12.29 4.54
CA LEU A 28 1.97 -12.67 4.77
C LEU A 28 1.86 -13.88 5.72
N ASP A 29 2.74 -14.88 5.57
CA ASP A 29 2.82 -16.02 6.51
C ASP A 29 3.20 -15.55 7.93
N GLU A 30 4.03 -14.49 8.08
CA GLU A 30 4.31 -13.86 9.38
C GLU A 30 3.06 -13.16 9.94
N ILE A 31 2.31 -12.41 9.12
CA ILE A 31 1.07 -11.75 9.56
C ILE A 31 0.05 -12.80 10.02
N GLU A 32 -0.08 -13.93 9.33
CA GLU A 32 -0.92 -15.06 9.76
C GLU A 32 -0.47 -15.59 11.12
N SER A 33 0.84 -15.79 11.30
CA SER A 33 1.41 -16.25 12.58
C SER A 33 1.11 -15.29 13.73
N ILE A 34 1.25 -13.96 13.49
CA ILE A 34 0.89 -12.93 14.46
C ILE A 34 -0.61 -13.02 14.79
N ALA A 35 -1.47 -13.13 13.78
CA ALA A 35 -2.91 -13.22 13.99
C ALA A 35 -3.32 -14.44 14.81
N ASN A 36 -2.63 -15.57 14.62
CA ASN A 36 -2.85 -16.79 15.39
C ASN A 36 -2.34 -16.67 16.84
N HIS A 37 -1.10 -16.16 17.02
CA HIS A 37 -0.48 -16.02 18.33
C HIS A 37 -1.22 -15.02 19.23
N GLU A 38 -1.66 -13.89 18.70
CA GLU A 38 -2.38 -12.84 19.42
C GLU A 38 -3.89 -13.14 19.58
N ASN A 39 -4.37 -14.27 19.03
CA ASN A 39 -5.78 -14.67 19.05
C ASN A 39 -6.70 -13.58 18.47
N ILE A 40 -6.36 -13.09 17.27
CA ILE A 40 -7.11 -12.05 16.58
C ILE A 40 -8.50 -12.55 16.17
N ASP A 41 -9.52 -11.74 16.41
CA ASP A 41 -10.91 -12.02 16.06
C ASP A 41 -11.27 -11.49 14.68
N CYS A 42 -10.67 -10.37 14.28
CA CYS A 42 -10.93 -9.73 12.99
C CYS A 42 -9.63 -9.17 12.39
N VAL A 43 -9.37 -9.49 11.12
CA VAL A 43 -8.29 -8.86 10.33
C VAL A 43 -8.91 -7.83 9.41
N ILE A 44 -8.35 -6.61 9.42
CA ILE A 44 -8.74 -5.49 8.55
C ILE A 44 -7.59 -5.21 7.59
N ILE A 45 -7.86 -5.30 6.28
CA ILE A 45 -6.94 -4.97 5.19
C ILE A 45 -7.46 -3.69 4.54
N ALA A 46 -6.79 -2.56 4.82
CA ALA A 46 -7.30 -1.23 4.49
C ALA A 46 -6.84 -0.74 3.09
N GLY A 47 -6.99 -1.56 2.07
CA GLY A 47 -6.78 -1.22 0.66
C GLY A 47 -5.40 -1.53 0.11
N ASP A 48 -5.25 -1.33 -1.20
CA ASP A 48 -4.08 -1.64 -2.02
C ASP A 48 -3.56 -3.07 -1.81
N VAL A 49 -4.48 -4.01 -2.02
CA VAL A 49 -4.19 -5.44 -1.99
C VAL A 49 -3.21 -5.81 -3.10
N PHE A 50 -3.51 -5.37 -4.32
CA PHE A 50 -2.72 -5.62 -5.51
C PHE A 50 -1.88 -4.39 -5.89
N ASN A 51 -0.75 -4.62 -6.57
CA ASN A 51 0.07 -3.54 -7.09
C ASN A 51 -0.52 -2.91 -8.37
N THR A 52 -1.38 -3.64 -9.07
CA THR A 52 -2.02 -3.19 -10.31
C THR A 52 -3.46 -3.68 -10.39
N ALA A 53 -4.31 -2.97 -11.11
CA ALA A 53 -5.72 -3.33 -11.33
C ALA A 53 -5.90 -4.71 -12.03
N THR A 54 -4.87 -5.21 -12.72
CA THR A 54 -4.85 -6.50 -13.40
C THR A 54 -3.69 -7.37 -12.90
N PRO A 55 -3.78 -7.94 -11.69
CA PRO A 55 -2.75 -8.82 -11.14
C PRO A 55 -2.62 -10.11 -11.97
N SER A 56 -1.48 -10.79 -11.86
CA SER A 56 -1.30 -12.12 -12.44
C SER A 56 -2.12 -13.17 -11.68
N ALA A 57 -2.42 -14.30 -12.33
CA ALA A 57 -3.15 -15.38 -11.67
C ALA A 57 -2.43 -15.90 -10.40
N GLU A 58 -1.10 -15.98 -10.43
CA GLU A 58 -0.27 -16.36 -9.28
C GLU A 58 -0.39 -15.35 -8.12
N THR A 59 -0.49 -14.06 -8.45
CA THR A 59 -0.71 -13.01 -7.45
C THR A 59 -2.10 -13.11 -6.82
N GLU A 60 -3.13 -13.38 -7.63
CA GLU A 60 -4.50 -13.60 -7.14
C GLU A 60 -4.58 -14.87 -6.28
N GLU A 61 -3.93 -15.96 -6.69
CA GLU A 61 -3.84 -17.21 -5.92
C GLU A 61 -3.25 -16.95 -4.54
N LEU A 62 -2.10 -16.26 -4.45
CA LEU A 62 -1.48 -15.88 -3.18
C LEU A 62 -2.43 -15.06 -2.29
N PHE A 63 -3.15 -14.11 -2.87
CA PHE A 63 -4.13 -13.32 -2.12
C PHE A 63 -5.25 -14.20 -1.53
N PHE A 64 -5.91 -15.01 -2.36
CA PHE A 64 -7.03 -15.83 -1.91
C PHE A 64 -6.60 -16.91 -0.92
N GLU A 65 -5.44 -17.55 -1.10
CA GLU A 65 -4.87 -18.47 -0.12
C GLU A 65 -4.61 -17.77 1.21
N THR A 66 -4.05 -16.56 1.18
CA THR A 66 -3.73 -15.80 2.40
C THR A 66 -4.97 -15.42 3.18
N ILE A 67 -5.98 -14.82 2.53
CA ILE A 67 -7.21 -14.44 3.25
C ILE A 67 -8.00 -15.64 3.75
N GLN A 68 -7.91 -16.78 3.08
CA GLN A 68 -8.48 -18.04 3.54
C GLN A 68 -7.77 -18.53 4.82
N LYS A 69 -6.43 -18.52 4.86
CA LYS A 69 -5.65 -18.86 6.07
C LYS A 69 -5.96 -17.88 7.21
N LEU A 70 -5.98 -16.58 6.91
CA LEU A 70 -6.33 -15.54 7.89
C LEU A 70 -7.74 -15.74 8.46
N SER A 71 -8.68 -16.27 7.69
CA SER A 71 -10.04 -16.55 8.19
C SER A 71 -10.11 -17.70 9.20
N ASN A 72 -9.05 -18.49 9.33
CA ASN A 72 -8.98 -19.64 10.24
C ASN A 72 -10.22 -20.56 10.14
N GLY A 73 -10.55 -20.98 8.91
CA GLY A 73 -11.73 -21.80 8.67
C GLY A 73 -13.08 -21.08 8.84
N GLY A 74 -13.08 -19.76 9.00
CA GLY A 74 -14.27 -18.94 9.22
C GLY A 74 -14.51 -18.57 10.68
N ASP A 75 -13.63 -18.96 11.60
CA ASP A 75 -13.69 -18.58 13.02
C ASP A 75 -13.18 -17.16 13.26
N ARG A 76 -12.36 -16.62 12.34
CA ARG A 76 -11.89 -15.22 12.32
C ARG A 76 -12.56 -14.49 11.15
N PHE A 77 -13.03 -13.27 11.41
CA PHE A 77 -13.54 -12.41 10.37
C PHE A 77 -12.39 -11.73 9.62
N VAL A 78 -12.46 -11.67 8.29
CA VAL A 78 -11.49 -10.93 7.46
C VAL A 78 -12.25 -9.87 6.66
N PHE A 79 -11.87 -8.63 6.85
CA PHE A 79 -12.42 -7.49 6.13
C PHE A 79 -11.37 -6.91 5.18
N VAL A 80 -11.67 -6.89 3.89
CA VAL A 80 -10.80 -6.36 2.83
C VAL A 80 -11.46 -5.18 2.17
N LEU A 81 -10.79 -4.04 2.16
CA LEU A 81 -11.21 -2.83 1.46
C LEU A 81 -10.47 -2.69 0.14
N ALA A 82 -11.10 -2.14 -0.89
CA ALA A 82 -10.40 -1.78 -2.13
C ALA A 82 -9.67 -0.44 -1.98
N GLY A 83 -8.36 -0.41 -2.33
CA GLY A 83 -7.56 0.79 -2.47
C GLY A 83 -7.58 1.36 -3.89
N ASN A 84 -6.68 2.31 -4.20
CA ASN A 84 -6.62 2.94 -5.53
C ASN A 84 -6.01 2.03 -6.60
N HIS A 85 -5.09 1.15 -6.25
CA HIS A 85 -4.49 0.17 -7.16
C HIS A 85 -5.42 -1.00 -7.49
N ASP A 86 -6.43 -1.27 -6.65
CA ASP A 86 -7.34 -2.40 -6.83
C ASP A 86 -8.43 -2.09 -7.86
N ASP A 87 -8.75 -3.05 -8.74
CA ASP A 87 -9.98 -3.00 -9.52
C ASP A 87 -11.17 -3.47 -8.65
N PRO A 88 -12.19 -2.62 -8.41
CA PRO A 88 -13.32 -2.96 -7.54
C PRO A 88 -14.10 -4.18 -7.98
N THR A 89 -14.27 -4.39 -9.28
CA THR A 89 -15.04 -5.51 -9.82
C THR A 89 -14.26 -6.82 -9.66
N ARG A 90 -12.97 -6.79 -9.97
CA ARG A 90 -12.09 -7.95 -9.84
C ARG A 90 -11.94 -8.37 -8.39
N LEU A 91 -11.67 -7.44 -7.47
CA LEU A 91 -11.54 -7.73 -6.05
C LEU A 91 -12.82 -8.37 -5.50
N SER A 92 -14.00 -7.84 -5.86
CA SER A 92 -15.28 -8.36 -5.37
C SER A 92 -15.75 -9.63 -6.07
N ALA A 93 -15.13 -10.07 -7.16
CA ALA A 93 -15.55 -11.27 -7.90
C ALA A 93 -15.50 -12.55 -7.03
N GLY A 94 -14.57 -12.62 -6.08
CA GLY A 94 -14.45 -13.73 -5.13
C GLY A 94 -15.46 -13.70 -3.97
N LEU A 95 -16.22 -12.60 -3.77
CA LEU A 95 -17.09 -12.42 -2.61
C LEU A 95 -18.09 -13.55 -2.36
N PRO A 96 -18.76 -14.17 -3.37
CA PRO A 96 -19.72 -15.24 -3.13
C PRO A 96 -19.12 -16.50 -2.49
N LEU A 97 -17.83 -16.75 -2.71
CA LEU A 97 -17.11 -17.86 -2.07
C LEU A 97 -16.47 -17.41 -0.75
N ALA A 98 -15.85 -16.24 -0.73
CA ALA A 98 -15.16 -15.68 0.41
C ALA A 98 -16.10 -15.49 1.63
N SER A 99 -17.32 -15.01 1.41
CA SER A 99 -18.29 -14.79 2.49
C SER A 99 -18.69 -16.07 3.27
N LYS A 100 -18.64 -17.24 2.63
CA LYS A 100 -18.86 -18.52 3.32
C LYS A 100 -17.79 -18.85 4.36
N HIS A 101 -16.63 -18.21 4.25
CA HIS A 101 -15.51 -18.30 5.18
C HIS A 101 -15.36 -17.06 6.05
N ASN A 102 -16.43 -16.26 6.24
CA ASN A 102 -16.41 -15.00 6.99
C ASN A 102 -15.41 -13.96 6.47
N ILE A 103 -15.27 -13.89 5.15
CA ILE A 103 -14.42 -12.92 4.47
C ILE A 103 -15.30 -11.93 3.71
N ALA A 104 -15.20 -10.64 4.01
CA ALA A 104 -15.88 -9.55 3.32
C ALA A 104 -14.90 -8.83 2.38
N LEU A 105 -15.27 -8.71 1.10
CA LEU A 105 -14.53 -7.96 0.09
C LEU A 105 -15.35 -6.69 -0.24
N ALA A 106 -14.97 -5.56 0.34
CA ALA A 106 -15.68 -4.30 0.26
C ALA A 106 -15.03 -3.37 -0.78
N SER A 107 -15.53 -3.39 -2.00
CA SER A 107 -15.00 -2.58 -3.11
C SER A 107 -15.86 -1.37 -3.46
N THR A 108 -17.10 -1.30 -2.95
CA THR A 108 -18.05 -0.21 -3.14
C THR A 108 -18.82 0.02 -1.84
N LEU A 109 -19.60 1.10 -1.75
CA LEU A 109 -20.50 1.36 -0.63
C LEU A 109 -21.78 0.49 -0.64
N SER A 110 -21.90 -0.46 -1.56
CA SER A 110 -23.06 -1.34 -1.65
C SER A 110 -23.22 -2.18 -0.39
N LYS A 111 -24.50 -2.46 -0.07
CA LYS A 111 -24.83 -3.42 0.99
C LYS A 111 -24.34 -4.81 0.61
N LEU A 112 -23.53 -5.42 1.49
CA LEU A 112 -23.13 -6.82 1.36
C LEU A 112 -24.31 -7.76 1.69
N ASN A 113 -24.32 -8.95 1.09
CA ASN A 113 -25.37 -9.92 1.38
C ASN A 113 -25.10 -10.64 2.72
N GLU A 114 -25.77 -10.22 3.78
CA GLU A 114 -25.66 -10.79 5.12
C GLU A 114 -25.87 -12.31 5.16
N SER A 115 -26.82 -12.82 4.39
CA SER A 115 -27.15 -14.26 4.40
C SER A 115 -26.06 -15.14 3.77
N ALA A 116 -25.08 -14.55 3.06
CA ALA A 116 -23.96 -15.26 2.48
C ALA A 116 -22.87 -15.63 3.50
N PHE A 117 -22.82 -14.91 4.65
CA PHE A 117 -21.82 -15.15 5.67
C PHE A 117 -22.14 -16.34 6.56
N ASN A 118 -21.08 -16.98 7.10
CA ASN A 118 -21.22 -18.12 8.02
C ASN A 118 -21.89 -17.65 9.33
N LYS A 119 -23.02 -18.29 9.67
CA LYS A 119 -23.78 -17.99 10.89
C LYS A 119 -23.40 -18.85 12.10
N ASN A 120 -22.56 -19.87 11.90
CA ASN A 120 -22.20 -20.84 12.95
C ASN A 120 -20.78 -20.64 13.49
N GLY A 121 -20.02 -19.63 13.00
CA GLY A 121 -18.68 -19.34 13.45
C GLY A 121 -18.64 -18.64 14.83
N ILE A 122 -17.46 -18.57 15.42
CA ILE A 122 -17.18 -17.81 16.66
C ILE A 122 -17.50 -16.33 16.45
N ILE A 123 -17.11 -15.78 15.30
CA ILE A 123 -17.47 -14.45 14.87
C ILE A 123 -18.60 -14.55 13.84
N ARG A 124 -19.65 -13.77 14.02
CA ARG A 124 -20.84 -13.78 13.15
C ARG A 124 -21.13 -12.41 12.60
N VAL A 125 -21.47 -12.33 11.33
CA VAL A 125 -22.08 -11.13 10.74
C VAL A 125 -23.54 -11.06 11.17
N VAL A 126 -23.91 -9.99 11.86
CA VAL A 126 -25.28 -9.80 12.41
C VAL A 126 -26.05 -8.71 11.70
N GLU A 127 -25.38 -7.82 11.00
CA GLU A 127 -26.03 -6.76 10.21
C GLU A 127 -25.10 -6.33 9.05
N THR A 128 -25.67 -6.02 7.92
CA THR A 128 -24.99 -5.34 6.83
C THR A 128 -25.85 -4.19 6.32
N GLY A 129 -25.21 -3.10 5.92
CA GLY A 129 -25.88 -1.95 5.33
C GLY A 129 -25.00 -1.25 4.31
N LYS A 130 -25.41 -0.08 3.91
CA LYS A 130 -24.67 0.73 2.96
C LYS A 130 -23.38 1.24 3.60
N GLY A 131 -22.22 0.73 3.14
CA GLY A 131 -20.91 1.09 3.66
C GLY A 131 -20.64 0.60 5.09
N HIS A 132 -21.38 -0.37 5.62
CA HIS A 132 -21.09 -0.92 6.95
C HIS A 132 -21.43 -2.41 7.08
N ILE A 133 -20.77 -3.04 8.05
CA ILE A 133 -21.01 -4.40 8.50
C ILE A 133 -20.84 -4.46 10.02
N LYS A 134 -21.74 -5.19 10.71
CA LYS A 134 -21.61 -5.47 12.15
C LYS A 134 -21.26 -6.93 12.35
N ILE A 135 -20.21 -7.14 13.16
CA ILE A 135 -19.77 -8.46 13.57
C ILE A 135 -19.97 -8.63 15.08
N GLN A 136 -20.27 -9.85 15.48
CA GLN A 136 -20.53 -10.19 16.87
C GLN A 136 -19.67 -11.36 17.31
N LYS A 137 -19.07 -11.24 18.50
CA LYS A 137 -18.43 -12.31 19.28
C LYS A 137 -19.07 -12.35 20.67
N ASN A 138 -19.75 -13.45 21.02
CA ASN A 138 -20.52 -13.53 22.26
C ASN A 138 -21.55 -12.38 22.35
N GLN A 139 -21.40 -11.49 23.35
CA GLN A 139 -22.26 -10.32 23.56
C GLN A 139 -21.64 -9.02 22.99
N GLU A 140 -20.37 -9.04 22.60
CA GLU A 140 -19.70 -7.87 22.02
C GLU A 140 -20.02 -7.70 20.54
N ILE A 141 -20.33 -6.49 20.14
CA ILE A 141 -20.58 -6.11 18.76
C ILE A 141 -19.54 -5.06 18.33
N ALA A 142 -18.96 -5.25 17.16
CA ALA A 142 -18.17 -4.22 16.48
C ALA A 142 -18.87 -3.79 15.19
N THR A 143 -18.93 -2.48 14.96
CA THR A 143 -19.43 -1.87 13.75
C THR A 143 -18.26 -1.40 12.90
N ILE A 144 -18.08 -2.00 11.74
CA ILE A 144 -17.09 -1.61 10.75
C ILE A 144 -17.81 -0.77 9.69
N ALA A 145 -17.64 0.55 9.74
CA ALA A 145 -18.04 1.46 8.68
C ALA A 145 -16.87 1.65 7.73
N TYR A 146 -17.11 1.71 6.43
CA TYR A 146 -16.03 1.74 5.46
C TYR A 146 -16.31 2.65 4.27
N LEU A 147 -15.26 3.26 3.74
CA LEU A 147 -15.24 4.00 2.50
C LEU A 147 -14.07 3.48 1.65
N PRO A 148 -14.32 2.68 0.59
CA PRO A 148 -13.29 2.28 -0.37
C PRO A 148 -12.65 3.52 -0.99
N TYR A 149 -11.47 3.36 -1.62
CA TYR A 149 -10.79 4.51 -2.24
C TYR A 149 -11.78 5.39 -3.00
N PRO A 150 -12.00 6.62 -2.55
CA PRO A 150 -13.10 7.44 -3.04
C PRO A 150 -12.68 8.22 -4.28
N SER A 151 -13.03 7.69 -5.44
CA SER A 151 -13.00 8.45 -6.68
C SER A 151 -14.42 8.62 -7.22
N GLU A 152 -14.69 9.69 -7.92
CA GLU A 152 -16.01 9.96 -8.50
C GLU A 152 -16.50 8.86 -9.46
N SER A 153 -15.55 8.11 -10.06
CA SER A 153 -15.87 6.96 -10.91
C SER A 153 -16.25 5.70 -10.16
N ARG A 154 -15.86 5.58 -8.88
CA ARG A 154 -16.06 4.37 -8.05
C ARG A 154 -17.24 4.48 -7.09
N ILE A 155 -17.57 5.70 -6.68
CA ILE A 155 -18.67 5.97 -5.74
C ILE A 155 -19.87 6.46 -6.52
N THR A 156 -20.95 5.70 -6.46
CA THR A 156 -22.20 5.98 -7.17
C THR A 156 -23.17 6.86 -6.38
N GLU A 157 -22.88 7.07 -5.10
CA GLU A 157 -23.68 7.91 -4.21
C GLU A 157 -23.54 9.38 -4.59
N LYS A 158 -24.68 9.95 -4.98
CA LYS A 158 -24.75 11.35 -5.37
C LYS A 158 -24.63 12.25 -4.15
N VAL A 159 -23.67 13.15 -4.19
CA VAL A 159 -23.52 14.28 -3.27
C VAL A 159 -23.56 15.58 -4.08
N ASP A 160 -23.67 16.72 -3.42
CA ASP A 160 -23.67 18.01 -4.11
C ASP A 160 -22.37 18.15 -4.94
N PRO A 161 -22.46 18.36 -6.26
CA PRO A 161 -21.28 18.48 -7.12
C PRO A 161 -20.41 19.70 -6.78
N ASN A 162 -20.97 20.71 -6.10
CA ASN A 162 -20.23 21.93 -5.73
C ASN A 162 -19.39 21.77 -4.47
N LEU A 163 -19.50 20.65 -3.75
CA LEU A 163 -18.66 20.36 -2.59
C LEU A 163 -17.20 20.15 -3.02
N SER A 164 -16.28 20.61 -2.18
CA SER A 164 -14.87 20.25 -2.29
C SER A 164 -14.68 18.74 -2.14
N TYR A 165 -13.53 18.22 -2.58
CA TYR A 165 -13.22 16.81 -2.45
C TYR A 165 -13.37 16.33 -0.99
N ALA A 166 -12.80 17.04 -0.03
CA ALA A 166 -12.88 16.67 1.39
C ALA A 166 -14.30 16.66 1.95
N GLU A 167 -15.16 17.61 1.52
CA GLU A 167 -16.58 17.62 1.90
C GLU A 167 -17.34 16.45 1.28
N LYS A 168 -17.07 16.08 0.03
CA LYS A 168 -17.65 14.86 -0.58
C LYS A 168 -17.25 13.61 0.20
N ILE A 169 -15.97 13.50 0.60
CA ILE A 169 -15.49 12.39 1.45
C ILE A 169 -16.23 12.35 2.76
N GLN A 170 -16.41 13.49 3.42
CA GLN A 170 -17.15 13.59 4.68
C GLN A 170 -18.58 13.08 4.53
N GLU A 171 -19.29 13.47 3.47
CA GLU A 171 -20.66 13.03 3.21
C GLU A 171 -20.72 11.50 2.99
N TRP A 172 -19.86 10.96 2.14
CA TRP A 172 -19.81 9.52 1.89
C TRP A 172 -19.44 8.71 3.14
N ALA A 173 -18.47 9.19 3.92
CA ALA A 173 -18.07 8.56 5.16
C ALA A 173 -19.18 8.59 6.22
N ASN A 174 -19.96 9.68 6.29
CA ASN A 174 -21.10 9.80 7.20
C ASN A 174 -22.24 8.84 6.83
N ILE A 175 -22.45 8.54 5.53
CA ILE A 175 -23.42 7.52 5.10
C ILE A 175 -23.04 6.17 5.72
N SER A 176 -21.76 5.78 5.64
CA SER A 176 -21.28 4.53 6.21
C SER A 176 -21.36 4.51 7.74
N ALA A 177 -20.94 5.61 8.37
CA ALA A 177 -20.89 5.76 9.82
C ALA A 177 -22.26 6.00 10.47
N SER A 178 -23.34 6.11 9.68
CA SER A 178 -24.71 6.21 10.22
C SER A 178 -25.12 5.00 11.08
N ALA A 179 -24.41 3.88 10.95
CA ALA A 179 -24.59 2.67 11.74
C ALA A 179 -23.84 2.68 13.08
N PHE A 180 -23.00 3.67 13.37
CA PHE A 180 -22.28 3.78 14.62
C PHE A 180 -23.22 3.94 15.80
N ASN A 181 -22.86 3.29 16.91
CA ASN A 181 -23.65 3.27 18.12
C ASN A 181 -22.71 3.27 19.33
N GLU A 182 -23.12 3.91 20.44
CA GLU A 182 -22.36 3.97 21.70
C GLU A 182 -22.19 2.61 22.38
N ASP A 183 -23.07 1.65 22.09
CA ASP A 183 -23.04 0.29 22.62
C ASP A 183 -22.14 -0.66 21.81
N THR A 184 -21.53 -0.21 20.72
CA THR A 184 -20.67 -1.02 19.85
C THR A 184 -19.28 -0.42 19.74
N PHE A 185 -18.27 -1.27 19.48
CA PHE A 185 -16.95 -0.79 19.11
C PHE A 185 -16.98 -0.31 17.67
N ASN A 186 -16.80 0.98 17.43
CA ASN A 186 -16.94 1.60 16.13
C ASN A 186 -15.59 1.76 15.44
N ILE A 187 -15.43 1.13 14.28
CA ILE A 187 -14.24 1.21 13.46
C ILE A 187 -14.60 1.86 12.13
N PHE A 188 -13.83 2.87 11.73
CA PHE A 188 -13.89 3.41 10.37
C PHE A 188 -12.71 2.92 9.55
N VAL A 189 -12.95 2.35 8.36
CA VAL A 189 -11.90 1.82 7.47
C VAL A 189 -11.93 2.59 6.16
N SER A 190 -10.78 3.15 5.75
CA SER A 190 -10.69 3.84 4.47
C SER A 190 -9.27 3.81 3.88
N HIS A 191 -9.16 4.25 2.63
CA HIS A 191 -7.90 4.34 1.90
C HIS A 191 -7.76 5.76 1.36
N LEU A 192 -7.13 6.66 2.12
CA LEU A 192 -7.16 8.11 1.96
C LEU A 192 -5.82 8.77 2.23
N PHE A 193 -5.57 9.93 1.59
CA PHE A 193 -4.57 10.89 2.06
C PHE A 193 -5.14 11.77 3.18
N MET A 194 -4.48 11.76 4.33
CA MET A 194 -4.86 12.64 5.45
C MET A 194 -3.91 13.84 5.55
N VAL A 195 -4.46 15.01 5.80
CA VAL A 195 -3.67 16.20 6.14
C VAL A 195 -2.83 15.92 7.39
N GLY A 196 -1.54 16.28 7.34
CA GLY A 196 -0.58 16.03 8.42
C GLY A 196 0.19 14.71 8.30
N SER A 197 -0.18 13.83 7.36
CA SER A 197 0.57 12.59 7.11
C SER A 197 1.98 12.90 6.60
N LYS A 198 2.94 12.08 7.05
CA LYS A 198 4.33 12.11 6.58
C LYS A 198 4.49 11.12 5.43
N THR A 199 5.01 11.60 4.32
CA THR A 199 5.39 10.79 3.17
C THR A 199 6.90 10.88 2.96
N ASN A 200 7.43 10.14 2.00
CA ASN A 200 8.84 10.26 1.60
C ASN A 200 9.18 11.64 1.02
N ASP A 201 8.19 12.35 0.52
CA ASP A 201 8.34 13.66 -0.15
C ASP A 201 8.00 14.85 0.76
N GLY A 202 7.53 14.58 1.99
CA GLY A 202 7.23 15.62 2.97
C GLY A 202 5.97 15.36 3.79
N ILE A 203 5.39 16.44 4.31
CA ILE A 203 4.16 16.41 5.10
C ILE A 203 3.01 16.92 4.22
N ILE A 204 1.93 16.15 4.15
CA ILE A 204 0.70 16.50 3.44
C ILE A 204 0.02 17.66 4.15
N LYS A 205 -0.28 18.73 3.43
CA LYS A 205 -0.84 19.98 3.96
C LYS A 205 -2.29 20.17 3.54
N VAL A 206 -2.98 21.06 4.22
CA VAL A 206 -4.30 21.54 3.78
C VAL A 206 -4.16 22.21 2.41
N GLY A 207 -4.99 21.79 1.46
CA GLY A 207 -4.95 22.29 0.07
C GLY A 207 -4.14 21.42 -0.89
N ASP A 208 -3.42 20.40 -0.39
CA ASP A 208 -2.86 19.38 -1.27
C ASP A 208 -3.99 18.60 -1.96
N ILE A 209 -3.74 18.17 -3.17
CA ILE A 209 -4.73 17.46 -3.98
C ILE A 209 -5.18 16.18 -3.25
N MET A 210 -6.50 16.00 -3.11
CA MET A 210 -7.14 14.85 -2.48
C MET A 210 -6.83 14.64 -0.97
N ALA A 211 -6.24 15.63 -0.28
CA ALA A 211 -5.97 15.52 1.14
C ALA A 211 -7.21 15.84 1.99
N VAL A 212 -7.50 14.99 2.98
CA VAL A 212 -8.67 15.10 3.85
C VAL A 212 -8.23 15.46 5.28
N PRO A 213 -8.77 16.53 5.89
CA PRO A 213 -8.54 16.82 7.30
C PRO A 213 -9.16 15.77 8.22
N VAL A 214 -8.48 15.41 9.31
CA VAL A 214 -8.93 14.37 10.25
C VAL A 214 -10.32 14.67 10.85
N ASN A 215 -10.62 15.95 11.10
CA ASN A 215 -11.92 16.37 11.66
C ASN A 215 -13.09 16.20 10.68
N MET A 216 -12.85 15.86 9.42
CA MET A 216 -13.88 15.51 8.45
C MET A 216 -14.21 14.01 8.42
N LEU A 217 -13.42 13.19 9.12
CA LEU A 217 -13.74 11.77 9.30
C LEU A 217 -14.83 11.56 10.37
N PRO A 218 -15.61 10.47 10.27
CA PRO A 218 -16.55 10.09 11.31
C PRO A 218 -15.83 9.85 12.65
N LYS A 219 -16.49 10.18 13.75
CA LYS A 219 -15.96 9.85 15.09
C LYS A 219 -16.09 8.35 15.34
N ALA A 220 -14.97 7.64 15.18
CA ALA A 220 -14.84 6.23 15.47
C ALA A 220 -13.97 6.02 16.72
N ASP A 221 -14.08 4.85 17.36
CA ASP A 221 -13.18 4.44 18.42
C ASP A 221 -11.79 4.13 17.88
N TYR A 222 -11.72 3.63 16.63
CA TYR A 222 -10.50 3.42 15.86
C TYR A 222 -10.73 3.68 14.37
N THR A 223 -9.79 4.36 13.73
CA THR A 223 -9.81 4.54 12.27
C THR A 223 -8.60 3.83 11.64
N ALA A 224 -8.89 2.86 10.78
CA ALA A 224 -7.91 2.09 10.03
C ALA A 224 -7.72 2.66 8.62
N LEU A 225 -6.55 3.19 8.32
CA LEU A 225 -6.22 3.80 7.04
C LEU A 225 -5.16 3.01 6.28
N GLY A 226 -5.30 2.94 4.96
CA GLY A 226 -4.26 2.61 4.00
C GLY A 226 -3.93 3.80 3.10
N HIS A 227 -3.04 3.61 2.12
CA HIS A 227 -2.55 4.57 1.14
C HIS A 227 -1.18 5.17 1.46
N ILE A 228 -0.85 5.38 2.72
CA ILE A 228 0.47 5.86 3.14
C ILE A 228 1.30 4.67 3.62
N HIS A 229 2.40 4.40 2.93
CA HIS A 229 3.23 3.21 3.16
C HIS A 229 4.04 3.26 4.46
N SER A 230 4.06 4.40 5.15
CA SER A 230 4.76 4.59 6.43
C SER A 230 3.77 4.49 7.59
N ALA A 231 3.98 3.55 8.50
CA ALA A 231 3.13 3.34 9.67
C ALA A 231 3.18 4.55 10.62
N GLN A 232 2.05 5.22 10.84
CA GLN A 232 1.96 6.45 11.64
C GLN A 232 0.57 6.70 12.20
N GLU A 233 0.50 7.42 13.30
CA GLU A 233 -0.71 8.05 13.81
C GLU A 233 -0.82 9.48 13.26
N VAL A 234 -1.98 9.85 12.73
CA VAL A 234 -2.25 11.16 12.13
C VAL A 234 -3.33 11.96 12.85
N GLY A 235 -3.94 11.35 13.85
CA GLY A 235 -4.96 11.94 14.70
C GLY A 235 -5.30 10.99 15.82
N LYS A 236 -6.03 11.43 16.82
CA LYS A 236 -6.41 10.56 17.94
C LYS A 236 -7.12 9.30 17.43
N ASN A 237 -6.51 8.14 17.63
CA ASN A 237 -6.99 6.84 17.18
C ASN A 237 -7.16 6.70 15.64
N VAL A 238 -6.42 7.50 14.85
CA VAL A 238 -6.40 7.45 13.38
C VAL A 238 -5.03 7.01 12.91
N PHE A 239 -4.93 5.81 12.33
CA PHE A 239 -3.67 5.14 12.04
C PHE A 239 -3.56 4.65 10.61
N TYR A 240 -2.38 4.84 10.03
CA TYR A 240 -1.88 4.03 8.92
C TYR A 240 -1.07 2.86 9.49
N SER A 241 -1.35 1.65 9.03
CA SER A 241 -0.50 0.49 9.36
C SER A 241 0.79 0.50 8.56
N GLY A 242 0.79 1.16 7.40
CA GLY A 242 1.87 1.16 6.43
C GLY A 242 1.89 -0.10 5.56
N ALA A 243 2.79 -0.12 4.58
CA ALA A 243 3.00 -1.26 3.71
C ALA A 243 3.64 -2.44 4.46
N ILE A 244 3.42 -3.66 3.97
CA ILE A 244 3.97 -4.89 4.59
C ILE A 244 5.35 -5.28 4.06
N THR A 245 5.80 -4.66 2.97
CA THR A 245 7.14 -4.84 2.40
C THR A 245 7.75 -3.48 2.08
N LYS A 246 9.07 -3.39 2.01
CA LYS A 246 9.77 -2.14 1.65
C LYS A 246 9.54 -1.84 0.18
N LEU A 247 8.64 -0.95 -0.14
CA LEU A 247 8.38 -0.50 -1.51
C LEU A 247 9.50 0.44 -2.02
N ASN A 248 10.22 1.09 -1.10
CA ASN A 248 11.43 1.89 -1.40
C ASN A 248 12.42 1.82 -0.25
N ILE A 249 13.65 2.33 -0.47
CA ILE A 249 14.75 2.30 0.52
C ILE A 249 14.41 3.06 1.81
N LYS A 250 13.59 4.11 1.72
CA LYS A 250 13.24 4.98 2.86
C LYS A 250 12.22 4.35 3.81
N ASN A 251 11.48 3.31 3.37
CA ASN A 251 10.54 2.60 4.24
C ASN A 251 11.31 1.79 5.28
N THR A 252 11.25 2.18 6.53
CA THR A 252 12.01 1.54 7.62
C THR A 252 11.16 0.71 8.56
N ASP A 253 9.93 1.14 8.84
CA ASP A 253 9.10 0.60 9.90
C ASP A 253 7.91 -0.18 9.33
N LEU A 254 8.14 -1.44 9.00
CA LEU A 254 7.09 -2.35 8.55
C LEU A 254 6.41 -2.99 9.77
N SER A 255 5.10 -2.85 9.87
CA SER A 255 4.35 -3.29 11.05
C SER A 255 2.88 -3.55 10.74
N VAL A 256 2.21 -4.20 11.68
CA VAL A 256 0.76 -4.26 11.78
C VAL A 256 0.32 -3.64 13.10
N ASN A 257 -0.92 -3.13 13.16
CA ASN A 257 -1.50 -2.66 14.42
C ASN A 257 -2.44 -3.72 14.98
N ILE A 258 -2.36 -3.97 16.28
CA ILE A 258 -3.30 -4.79 17.04
C ILE A 258 -4.11 -3.88 17.93
N ILE A 259 -5.42 -3.98 17.85
CA ILE A 259 -6.37 -3.18 18.57
C ILE A 259 -7.17 -4.11 19.49
N GLU A 260 -7.30 -3.76 20.76
CA GLU A 260 -8.11 -4.47 21.71
C GLU A 260 -9.31 -3.63 22.16
N SER A 261 -10.50 -4.22 22.07
CA SER A 261 -11.72 -3.62 22.61
C SER A 261 -12.34 -4.52 23.68
N GLU A 262 -12.95 -3.89 24.68
CA GLU A 262 -13.74 -4.56 25.71
C GLU A 262 -15.00 -3.73 25.98
N ASN A 263 -16.17 -4.41 26.03
CA ASN A 263 -17.46 -3.77 26.28
C ASN A 263 -17.75 -2.56 25.37
N GLY A 264 -17.41 -2.69 24.07
CA GLY A 264 -17.64 -1.64 23.08
C GLY A 264 -16.66 -0.45 23.16
N LYS A 265 -15.58 -0.54 23.94
CA LYS A 265 -14.61 0.54 24.13
C LYS A 265 -13.20 0.10 23.79
N LEU A 266 -12.41 1.03 23.25
CA LEU A 266 -10.99 0.83 23.02
C LEU A 266 -10.24 0.65 24.34
N VAL A 267 -9.46 -0.43 24.43
CA VAL A 267 -8.60 -0.75 25.60
C VAL A 267 -7.15 -0.47 25.28
N ASP A 268 -6.65 -0.99 24.13
CA ASP A 268 -5.24 -0.88 23.77
C ASP A 268 -5.04 -0.82 22.26
N ILE A 269 -3.94 -0.19 21.83
CA ILE A 269 -3.43 -0.20 20.46
C ILE A 269 -1.94 -0.51 20.51
N LYS A 270 -1.56 -1.66 19.97
CA LYS A 270 -0.18 -2.15 19.94
C LYS A 270 0.34 -2.21 18.51
N LYS A 271 1.45 -1.54 18.23
CA LYS A 271 2.20 -1.71 16.98
C LYS A 271 3.12 -2.93 17.08
N VAL A 272 2.98 -3.87 16.15
CA VAL A 272 3.82 -5.08 16.08
C VAL A 272 4.68 -5.01 14.82
N ALA A 273 6.00 -4.95 15.02
CA ALA A 273 6.96 -4.91 13.92
C ALA A 273 7.00 -6.26 13.18
N LEU A 274 7.05 -6.20 11.85
CA LEU A 274 7.32 -7.36 11.00
C LEU A 274 8.83 -7.62 10.98
N LYS A 275 9.23 -8.86 11.20
CA LYS A 275 10.63 -9.27 11.37
C LYS A 275 11.26 -9.84 10.11
N ASN A 276 10.43 -10.36 9.21
CA ASN A 276 10.87 -11.14 8.04
C ASN A 276 10.85 -10.41 6.68
N PRO A 277 10.52 -9.12 6.56
CA PRO A 277 10.63 -8.45 5.27
C PRO A 277 12.08 -8.45 4.78
N ALA A 278 12.26 -8.57 3.47
CA ALA A 278 13.57 -8.45 2.85
C ALA A 278 14.20 -7.08 3.13
N LYS A 279 15.52 -7.05 3.28
CA LYS A 279 16.25 -5.79 3.37
C LYS A 279 16.21 -5.10 2.00
N TYR A 280 16.02 -3.79 1.99
CA TYR A 280 16.18 -2.97 0.80
C TYR A 280 17.22 -1.90 1.11
N GLN A 281 18.40 -2.01 0.49
CA GLN A 281 19.55 -1.16 0.79
C GLN A 281 20.32 -0.78 -0.47
N LYS A 282 20.96 0.40 -0.42
CA LYS A 282 21.96 0.83 -1.38
C LYS A 282 23.33 0.72 -0.74
N LEU A 283 24.25 0.04 -1.42
CA LEU A 283 25.63 -0.15 -0.99
C LEU A 283 26.56 0.54 -1.98
N SER A 284 27.47 1.37 -1.47
CA SER A 284 28.55 1.97 -2.26
C SER A 284 29.82 1.14 -2.09
N VAL A 285 30.43 0.74 -3.19
CA VAL A 285 31.60 -0.14 -3.25
C VAL A 285 32.63 0.37 -4.27
N HIS A 286 33.89 0.01 -4.09
CA HIS A 286 34.98 0.45 -4.95
C HIS A 286 35.55 -0.68 -5.85
N SER A 287 35.21 -1.93 -5.60
CA SER A 287 35.65 -3.07 -6.38
C SER A 287 34.61 -4.20 -6.38
N ILE A 288 34.80 -5.16 -7.30
CA ILE A 288 33.96 -6.38 -7.37
C ILE A 288 34.20 -7.26 -6.14
N ASP A 289 35.44 -7.36 -5.67
CA ASP A 289 35.80 -8.16 -4.51
C ASP A 289 35.08 -7.60 -3.24
N GLU A 290 35.19 -6.30 -3.02
CA GLU A 290 34.47 -5.64 -1.93
C GLU A 290 32.96 -5.85 -2.01
N ALA A 291 32.37 -5.73 -3.21
CA ALA A 291 30.94 -6.00 -3.43
C ALA A 291 30.60 -7.45 -3.06
N SER A 292 31.42 -8.40 -3.51
CA SER A 292 31.21 -9.83 -3.24
C SER A 292 31.26 -10.14 -1.75
N ASP A 293 32.25 -9.62 -1.03
CA ASP A 293 32.41 -9.82 0.42
C ASP A 293 31.21 -9.24 1.21
N LEU A 294 30.74 -8.03 0.84
CA LEU A 294 29.58 -7.43 1.48
C LEU A 294 28.30 -8.21 1.21
N LEU A 295 28.12 -8.69 -0.03
CA LEU A 295 26.90 -9.38 -0.46
C LEU A 295 26.71 -10.75 0.20
N LEU A 296 27.76 -11.37 0.77
CA LEU A 296 27.65 -12.60 1.57
C LEU A 296 26.75 -12.43 2.82
N ASN A 297 26.50 -11.20 3.27
CA ASN A 297 25.65 -10.90 4.42
C ASN A 297 24.16 -10.73 4.08
N TYR A 298 23.78 -10.98 2.82
CA TYR A 298 22.42 -10.80 2.31
C TYR A 298 21.86 -12.11 1.76
N ASP A 299 20.56 -12.32 1.97
CA ASP A 299 19.90 -13.47 1.37
C ASP A 299 19.37 -13.14 -0.05
N ASN A 300 18.95 -14.18 -0.79
CA ASN A 300 18.50 -14.02 -2.16
C ASN A 300 17.20 -13.20 -2.29
N LEU A 301 16.44 -13.02 -1.21
CA LEU A 301 15.22 -12.23 -1.22
C LEU A 301 15.49 -10.75 -0.94
N ASP A 302 16.66 -10.41 -0.36
CA ASP A 302 17.05 -9.03 -0.14
C ASP A 302 17.16 -8.25 -1.46
N ILE A 303 16.99 -6.94 -1.42
CA ILE A 303 17.02 -6.04 -2.57
C ILE A 303 18.19 -5.10 -2.38
N ILE A 304 19.24 -5.30 -3.17
CA ILE A 304 20.49 -4.52 -3.05
C ILE A 304 20.71 -3.71 -4.32
N GLU A 305 20.83 -2.41 -4.17
CA GLU A 305 21.33 -1.52 -5.21
C GLU A 305 22.80 -1.27 -4.98
N LEU A 306 23.65 -1.70 -5.92
CA LEU A 306 25.08 -1.47 -5.86
C LEU A 306 25.44 -0.18 -6.60
N GLU A 307 26.23 0.66 -5.95
CA GLU A 307 26.82 1.84 -6.53
C GLU A 307 28.35 1.71 -6.54
N PHE A 308 28.94 1.49 -7.71
CA PHE A 308 30.38 1.44 -7.85
C PHE A 308 30.95 2.86 -7.94
N VAL A 309 31.84 3.18 -7.00
CA VAL A 309 32.55 4.47 -6.96
C VAL A 309 33.97 4.27 -7.49
N GLN A 310 34.14 4.40 -8.82
CA GLN A 310 35.44 4.14 -9.47
C GLN A 310 35.60 4.94 -10.78
N ALA A 311 36.83 5.02 -11.28
CA ALA A 311 37.18 5.78 -12.48
C ALA A 311 36.76 5.07 -13.78
N GLU A 312 36.89 3.74 -13.81
CA GLU A 312 36.63 2.94 -15.01
C GLU A 312 35.30 2.18 -14.93
N PRO A 313 34.62 1.99 -16.07
CA PRO A 313 33.38 1.21 -16.10
C PRO A 313 33.68 -0.29 -15.89
N LEU A 314 32.73 -0.97 -15.25
CA LEU A 314 32.74 -2.43 -15.14
C LEU A 314 32.50 -3.08 -16.49
N SER A 315 33.16 -4.22 -16.75
CA SER A 315 32.88 -5.01 -17.95
C SER A 315 31.47 -5.66 -17.85
N ALA A 316 30.80 -5.82 -19.00
CA ALA A 316 29.51 -6.49 -19.05
C ALA A 316 29.57 -7.94 -18.52
N SER A 317 30.70 -8.62 -18.72
CA SER A 317 30.94 -9.98 -18.20
C SER A 317 31.01 -10.00 -16.66
N SER A 318 31.71 -9.04 -16.05
CA SER A 318 31.80 -8.90 -14.59
C SER A 318 30.44 -8.61 -13.96
N ILE A 319 29.66 -7.70 -14.55
CA ILE A 319 28.29 -7.40 -14.10
C ILE A 319 27.41 -8.65 -14.17
N LYS A 320 27.49 -9.41 -15.27
CA LYS A 320 26.70 -10.62 -15.46
C LYS A 320 27.08 -11.71 -14.46
N ALA A 321 28.38 -11.90 -14.19
CA ALA A 321 28.88 -12.86 -13.20
C ALA A 321 28.36 -12.48 -11.80
N LEU A 322 28.55 -11.23 -11.38
CA LEU A 322 28.14 -10.74 -10.07
C LEU A 322 26.63 -10.90 -9.83
N LYS A 323 25.78 -10.54 -10.81
CA LYS A 323 24.33 -10.75 -10.72
C LYS A 323 23.93 -12.22 -10.71
N LYS A 324 24.70 -13.12 -11.32
CA LYS A 324 24.45 -14.56 -11.28
C LYS A 324 24.76 -15.15 -9.90
N ASP A 325 25.87 -14.71 -9.31
CA ASP A 325 26.35 -15.23 -8.02
C ASP A 325 25.54 -14.63 -6.84
N PHE A 326 25.04 -13.40 -7.00
CA PHE A 326 24.25 -12.68 -5.99
C PHE A 326 22.89 -12.23 -6.54
N PRO A 327 21.87 -13.09 -6.52
CA PRO A 327 20.52 -12.76 -6.99
C PRO A 327 19.84 -11.62 -6.24
N CYS A 328 20.33 -11.23 -5.06
CA CYS A 328 19.83 -10.07 -4.29
C CYS A 328 20.10 -8.72 -4.99
N ILE A 329 21.00 -8.65 -5.97
CA ILE A 329 21.32 -7.42 -6.70
C ILE A 329 20.16 -7.04 -7.63
N SER A 330 19.48 -5.95 -7.30
CA SER A 330 18.39 -5.38 -8.12
C SER A 330 18.89 -4.40 -9.17
N ASN A 331 19.88 -3.57 -8.81
CA ASN A 331 20.47 -2.57 -9.71
C ASN A 331 21.97 -2.42 -9.48
N ILE A 332 22.69 -2.03 -10.54
CA ILE A 332 24.12 -1.64 -10.49
C ILE A 332 24.27 -0.30 -11.18
N SER A 333 24.83 0.67 -10.46
CA SER A 333 25.14 2.02 -10.95
C SER A 333 26.62 2.33 -10.80
N LEU A 334 27.13 3.29 -11.58
CA LEU A 334 28.52 3.75 -11.55
C LEU A 334 28.58 5.24 -11.24
N VAL A 335 29.30 5.60 -10.20
CA VAL A 335 29.68 6.98 -9.88
C VAL A 335 31.16 7.17 -10.23
N ARG A 336 31.47 8.02 -11.20
CA ARG A 336 32.84 8.27 -11.63
C ARG A 336 33.55 9.24 -10.68
N THR A 337 34.72 8.89 -10.21
CA THR A 337 35.54 9.71 -9.30
C THR A 337 36.43 10.74 -9.99
N ASN A 338 36.54 10.72 -11.34
CA ASN A 338 37.38 11.65 -12.09
C ASN A 338 36.65 12.94 -12.43
N LEU A 339 36.59 13.87 -11.45
CA LEU A 339 36.43 15.29 -11.75
C LEU A 339 37.56 16.03 -11.05
N THR A 340 38.58 16.42 -11.85
CA THR A 340 39.55 17.46 -11.48
C THR A 340 38.80 18.68 -10.95
N SER A 341 39.26 19.18 -9.82
CA SER A 341 38.82 20.36 -9.09
C SER A 341 38.31 21.48 -10.01
N GLY A 342 37.04 21.79 -9.96
CA GLY A 342 36.52 23.00 -10.59
C GLY A 342 35.01 23.09 -10.83
N GLU A 343 34.28 21.99 -10.84
CA GLU A 343 32.82 22.08 -10.96
C GLU A 343 32.15 21.22 -9.90
N GLU A 344 31.43 21.87 -9.00
CA GLU A 344 30.47 21.19 -8.12
C GLU A 344 29.56 20.31 -8.99
N THR A 345 29.74 19.01 -8.90
CA THR A 345 28.78 18.06 -9.45
C THR A 345 27.47 18.21 -8.69
N ARG A 346 26.69 19.19 -9.09
CA ARG A 346 25.26 19.03 -9.00
C ARG A 346 24.97 17.68 -9.66
N THR A 347 24.41 16.76 -8.90
CA THR A 347 23.47 15.78 -9.48
C THR A 347 22.42 16.64 -10.19
N SER A 348 22.75 17.10 -11.38
CA SER A 348 21.80 17.76 -12.23
C SER A 348 20.82 16.66 -12.60
N ARG A 349 19.67 16.67 -11.96
CA ARG A 349 18.46 16.32 -12.66
C ARG A 349 18.58 17.04 -14.01
N ILE A 350 18.63 16.25 -15.06
CA ILE A 350 18.74 16.69 -16.44
C ILE A 350 17.50 17.56 -16.72
N SER A 351 17.55 18.85 -16.46
CA SER A 351 16.41 19.75 -16.66
C SER A 351 16.53 20.64 -17.88
N THR A 352 17.69 20.66 -18.55
CA THR A 352 17.87 21.39 -19.82
C THR A 352 18.04 20.48 -21.03
N ASN A 353 18.23 19.18 -20.83
CA ASN A 353 18.55 18.24 -21.90
C ASN A 353 17.35 17.38 -22.37
N ASP A 354 16.24 17.39 -21.63
CA ASP A 354 15.13 16.50 -21.95
C ASP A 354 14.36 16.92 -23.20
N VAL A 355 14.27 18.23 -23.44
CA VAL A 355 13.66 18.74 -24.67
C VAL A 355 14.56 18.44 -25.88
N GLU A 356 15.88 18.54 -25.72
CA GLU A 356 16.83 18.18 -26.79
C GLU A 356 16.82 16.68 -27.03
N LEU A 357 16.80 15.87 -25.95
CA LEU A 357 16.70 14.42 -26.05
C LEU A 357 15.38 13.97 -26.71
N PHE A 358 14.27 14.62 -26.38
CA PHE A 358 12.99 14.38 -27.03
C PHE A 358 13.03 14.75 -28.50
N LYS A 359 13.63 15.90 -28.86
CA LYS A 359 13.77 16.33 -30.25
C LYS A 359 14.64 15.35 -31.04
N ASP A 360 15.78 14.94 -30.52
CA ASP A 360 16.66 13.97 -31.15
C ASP A 360 16.00 12.59 -31.30
N PHE A 361 15.29 12.11 -30.28
CA PHE A 361 14.52 10.88 -30.33
C PHE A 361 13.43 10.96 -31.41
N TYR A 362 12.63 12.05 -31.40
CA TYR A 362 11.54 12.23 -32.37
C TYR A 362 12.09 12.31 -33.82
N LYS A 363 13.18 13.04 -34.02
CA LYS A 363 13.86 13.15 -35.31
C LYS A 363 14.39 11.79 -35.78
N THR A 364 14.96 11.00 -34.88
CA THR A 364 15.47 9.65 -35.18
C THR A 364 14.34 8.70 -35.59
N VAL A 365 13.18 8.76 -34.92
CA VAL A 365 12.05 7.85 -35.16
C VAL A 365 11.17 8.31 -36.35
N ARG A 366 10.97 9.61 -36.50
CA ARG A 366 10.04 10.19 -37.48
C ARG A 366 10.72 10.86 -38.68
N GLY A 367 12.03 11.06 -38.64
CA GLY A 367 12.81 11.69 -39.70
C GLY A 367 12.61 13.22 -39.85
N THR A 368 11.83 13.84 -38.94
CA THR A 368 11.50 15.28 -38.95
C THR A 368 11.61 15.84 -37.54
N GLU A 369 11.84 17.16 -37.41
CA GLU A 369 11.78 17.83 -36.11
C GLU A 369 10.34 17.84 -35.55
N PRO A 370 10.14 17.73 -34.21
CA PRO A 370 8.82 17.87 -33.62
C PRO A 370 8.32 19.31 -33.73
N SER A 371 7.00 19.49 -33.85
CA SER A 371 6.39 20.82 -33.83
C SER A 371 6.52 21.48 -32.46
N GLU A 372 6.45 22.80 -32.38
CA GLU A 372 6.48 23.54 -31.12
C GLU A 372 5.35 23.13 -30.18
N ASP A 373 4.15 22.84 -30.70
CA ASP A 373 3.01 22.37 -29.95
C ASP A 373 3.27 20.98 -29.32
N LEU A 374 3.96 20.10 -30.03
CA LEU A 374 4.32 18.77 -29.55
C LEU A 374 5.39 18.84 -28.44
N VAL A 375 6.35 19.76 -28.59
CA VAL A 375 7.35 20.02 -27.53
C VAL A 375 6.68 20.59 -26.29
N LYS A 376 5.70 21.49 -26.46
CA LYS A 376 4.93 22.06 -25.37
C LYS A 376 4.10 20.99 -24.64
N MET A 377 3.43 20.13 -25.38
CA MET A 377 2.68 18.99 -24.83
C MET A 377 3.60 18.02 -24.06
N PHE A 378 4.81 17.73 -24.58
CA PHE A 378 5.80 16.93 -23.87
C PHE A 378 6.21 17.54 -22.52
N LEU A 379 6.41 18.88 -22.49
CA LEU A 379 6.73 19.61 -21.27
C LEU A 379 5.57 19.62 -20.27
N GLU A 380 4.32 19.74 -20.74
CA GLU A 380 3.11 19.67 -19.90
C GLU A 380 2.96 18.28 -19.31
N CYS A 381 3.05 17.20 -20.08
CA CYS A 381 3.00 15.83 -19.57
C CYS A 381 4.11 15.54 -18.55
N LYS A 382 5.29 16.13 -18.73
CA LYS A 382 6.41 15.95 -17.82
C LYS A 382 6.29 16.79 -16.53
N GLY A 383 5.60 17.93 -16.60
CA GLY A 383 5.22 18.73 -15.43
C GLY A 383 4.31 17.93 -14.51
N ASP A 384 3.36 17.19 -15.07
CA ASP A 384 2.41 16.34 -14.35
C ASP A 384 3.09 15.09 -13.72
N GLU A 385 4.16 14.54 -14.34
CA GLU A 385 4.91 13.40 -13.73
C GLU A 385 5.76 13.82 -12.52
N ASN A 386 6.10 15.10 -12.36
CA ASN A 386 6.80 15.59 -11.19
C ASN A 386 5.87 15.87 -10.00
N GLU A 387 4.55 15.85 -10.20
CA GLU A 387 3.54 15.95 -9.13
C GLU A 387 3.01 14.58 -8.67
N THR A 388 3.38 13.47 -9.35
CA THR A 388 2.85 12.10 -9.08
C THR A 388 3.91 11.08 -8.65
N ASN A 389 5.12 11.48 -8.28
CA ASN A 389 6.16 10.56 -7.75
C ASN A 389 6.54 10.87 -6.30
#